data_2bedebe2e16f9f6a031d5b8be3be5d0a
#
_entry.id   2bedebe2e16f9f6a031d5b8be3be5d0a
#
_cell.length_a   1.000
_cell.length_b   1.000
_cell.length_c   1.000
_cell.angle_alpha   90.00
_cell.angle_beta   90.00
_cell.angle_gamma   90.00
#
_symmetry.space_group_name_H-M   'P 1'
#
loop_
_entity.id
_entity.type
_entity.pdbx_description
1 polymer ?
#
loop_
_entity_poly.entity_id
_entity_poly.type
_entity_poly.pdbx_seq_one_letter_code
_entity_poly.pdbx_strand_id
1 'polypeptide(L)'
;RRPPAAPRSPGRPDRPVSVRAVLTTPVGHLALAMLVVELLAGMQTYLNQTVLPLLAVDLGARDRYGLVTAAGMVPTFLTMPLGGAMLARWRAGRLMSVLTGVLVAGAVLGALSPNVGVYAAGEVLRGLAAGALATVTMGVLVAGLPEAWRRLFLAAGSATWIVSSLLGPAYAAGVCAAWGWRWALVAYTPLLIAARLVMARQIRGLRVCDDGEARPPLLPAAVMAAGVAVIGLAPAGTWLRLAGPAGAAALVW
;
A
#
# COMPACT_ATOMS: atom_id res chain seq x y z
N ARG A 1 40.36 25.85 25.27
CA ARG A 1 39.92 24.47 25.62
C ARG A 1 38.41 24.55 25.87
N ARG A 2 37.58 23.96 24.98
CA ARG A 2 36.15 23.80 25.21
C ARG A 2 35.94 22.72 26.28
N PRO A 3 35.04 22.92 27.26
CA PRO A 3 34.74 21.89 28.23
C PRO A 3 34.08 20.70 27.53
N PRO A 4 34.27 19.45 28.00
CA PRO A 4 33.64 18.27 27.43
C PRO A 4 32.14 18.38 27.58
N ALA A 5 31.41 17.99 26.53
CA ALA A 5 29.93 17.97 26.52
C ALA A 5 29.46 17.03 27.64
N ALA A 6 28.52 17.52 28.47
CA ALA A 6 27.92 16.73 29.54
C ALA A 6 27.27 15.47 28.97
N PRO A 7 27.39 14.30 29.65
CA PRO A 7 26.76 13.07 29.21
C PRO A 7 25.24 13.27 29.15
N ARG A 8 24.64 12.91 28.00
CA ARG A 8 23.19 12.93 27.84
C ARG A 8 22.59 12.03 28.92
N SER A 9 21.72 12.59 29.75
CA SER A 9 20.97 11.83 30.75
C SER A 9 20.28 10.62 30.07
N PRO A 10 20.34 9.41 30.68
CA PRO A 10 19.63 8.26 30.16
C PRO A 10 18.16 8.62 30.05
N GLY A 11 17.62 8.53 28.83
CA GLY A 11 16.25 8.91 28.51
C GLY A 11 15.30 8.18 29.45
N ARG A 12 14.36 8.94 30.04
CA ARG A 12 13.30 8.40 30.87
C ARG A 12 12.64 7.24 30.11
N PRO A 13 12.45 6.05 30.71
CA PRO A 13 11.82 4.94 30.02
C PRO A 13 10.48 5.39 29.48
N ASP A 14 10.29 5.21 28.16
CA ASP A 14 9.06 5.59 27.45
C ASP A 14 7.88 4.96 28.16
N ARG A 15 6.97 5.78 28.70
CA ARG A 15 5.74 5.28 29.29
C ARG A 15 4.95 4.50 28.26
N PRO A 16 4.40 3.33 28.59
CA PRO A 16 3.58 2.57 27.67
C PRO A 16 2.41 3.43 27.17
N VAL A 17 2.15 3.38 25.88
CA VAL A 17 1.04 4.11 25.24
C VAL A 17 -0.28 3.56 25.80
N SER A 18 -1.08 4.43 26.46
CA SER A 18 -2.37 4.02 27.01
C SER A 18 -3.46 4.01 25.92
N VAL A 19 -4.44 3.11 26.04
CA VAL A 19 -5.61 3.05 25.15
C VAL A 19 -6.36 4.40 25.10
N ARG A 20 -6.44 5.09 26.24
CA ARG A 20 -7.04 6.42 26.30
C ARG A 20 -6.28 7.42 25.43
N ALA A 21 -4.95 7.38 25.42
CA ALA A 21 -4.14 8.26 24.56
C ALA A 21 -4.38 7.99 23.06
N VAL A 22 -4.66 6.74 22.67
CA VAL A 22 -5.01 6.39 21.27
C VAL A 22 -6.30 7.09 20.84
N LEU A 23 -7.30 7.16 21.71
CA LEU A 23 -8.62 7.70 21.38
C LEU A 23 -8.73 9.23 21.56
N THR A 24 -7.83 9.87 22.32
CA THR A 24 -7.98 11.29 22.69
C THR A 24 -6.92 12.21 22.12
N THR A 25 -5.82 11.68 21.55
CA THR A 25 -4.73 12.51 21.03
C THR A 25 -4.70 12.53 19.50
N PRO A 26 -4.25 13.65 18.88
CA PRO A 26 -4.07 13.70 17.42
C PRO A 26 -3.10 12.63 16.90
N VAL A 27 -2.04 12.32 17.65
CA VAL A 27 -1.09 11.25 17.33
C VAL A 27 -1.77 9.88 17.37
N GLY A 28 -2.67 9.67 18.35
CA GLY A 28 -3.47 8.44 18.44
C GLY A 28 -4.42 8.28 17.27
N HIS A 29 -5.11 9.34 16.88
CA HIS A 29 -5.99 9.32 15.70
C HIS A 29 -5.20 9.05 14.42
N LEU A 30 -3.99 9.60 14.27
CA LEU A 30 -3.12 9.30 13.15
C LEU A 30 -2.73 7.81 13.14
N ALA A 31 -2.25 7.29 14.26
CA ALA A 31 -1.86 5.87 14.38
C ALA A 31 -3.03 4.93 14.11
N LEU A 32 -4.22 5.23 14.65
CA LEU A 32 -5.43 4.45 14.39
C LEU A 32 -5.84 4.48 12.92
N ALA A 33 -5.85 5.66 12.30
CA ALA A 33 -6.17 5.80 10.88
C ALA A 33 -5.16 5.04 10.00
N MET A 34 -3.87 5.04 10.36
CA MET A 34 -2.84 4.25 9.68
C MET A 34 -3.10 2.75 9.80
N LEU A 35 -3.49 2.25 11.00
CA LEU A 35 -3.84 0.83 11.20
C LEU A 35 -5.08 0.42 10.41
N VAL A 36 -6.11 1.28 10.35
CA VAL A 36 -7.29 1.03 9.52
C VAL A 36 -6.92 0.96 8.03
N VAL A 37 -6.07 1.86 7.56
CA VAL A 37 -5.58 1.83 6.17
C VAL A 37 -4.78 0.56 5.90
N GLU A 38 -3.93 0.13 6.84
CA GLU A 38 -3.14 -1.10 6.73
C GLU A 38 -4.06 -2.34 6.69
N LEU A 39 -5.10 -2.36 7.55
CA LEU A 39 -6.12 -3.40 7.53
C LEU A 39 -6.81 -3.50 6.18
N LEU A 40 -7.26 -2.38 5.64
CA LEU A 40 -7.96 -2.33 4.35
C LEU A 40 -7.04 -2.68 3.18
N ALA A 41 -5.76 -2.29 3.23
CA ALA A 41 -4.77 -2.67 2.22
C ALA A 41 -4.51 -4.19 2.22
N GLY A 42 -4.36 -4.79 3.40
CA GLY A 42 -4.26 -6.24 3.56
C GLY A 42 -5.52 -6.96 3.08
N MET A 43 -6.71 -6.50 3.51
CA MET A 43 -8.00 -7.03 3.03
C MET A 43 -8.09 -6.99 1.51
N GLN A 44 -7.71 -5.89 0.87
CA GLN A 44 -7.74 -5.73 -0.58
C GLN A 44 -6.87 -6.77 -1.29
N THR A 45 -5.69 -7.10 -0.74
CA THR A 45 -4.81 -8.12 -1.29
C THR A 45 -5.50 -9.49 -1.35
N TYR A 46 -6.13 -9.91 -0.25
CA TYR A 46 -6.84 -11.19 -0.17
C TYR A 46 -8.17 -11.18 -0.93
N LEU A 47 -8.87 -10.03 -0.96
CA LEU A 47 -10.08 -9.84 -1.77
C LEU A 47 -9.79 -10.07 -3.25
N ASN A 48 -8.73 -9.49 -3.80
CA ASN A 48 -8.37 -9.65 -5.20
C ASN A 48 -8.16 -11.13 -5.56
N GLN A 49 -7.50 -11.91 -4.70
CA GLN A 49 -7.29 -13.34 -4.89
C GLN A 49 -8.62 -14.13 -4.87
N THR A 50 -9.54 -13.76 -3.98
CA THR A 50 -10.84 -14.43 -3.84
C THR A 50 -11.80 -14.09 -4.99
N VAL A 51 -11.77 -12.85 -5.47
CA VAL A 51 -12.64 -12.39 -6.57
C VAL A 51 -12.12 -12.82 -7.95
N LEU A 52 -10.82 -13.07 -8.10
CA LEU A 52 -10.19 -13.39 -9.38
C LEU A 52 -10.87 -14.57 -10.13
N PRO A 53 -11.23 -15.71 -9.52
CA PRO A 53 -11.94 -16.77 -10.22
C PRO A 53 -13.35 -16.35 -10.71
N LEU A 54 -14.08 -15.55 -9.92
CA LEU A 54 -15.42 -15.09 -10.26
C LEU A 54 -15.39 -14.15 -11.47
N LEU A 55 -14.51 -13.17 -11.44
CA LEU A 55 -14.35 -12.23 -12.56
C LEU A 55 -13.84 -12.92 -13.84
N ALA A 56 -12.98 -13.92 -13.68
CA ALA A 56 -12.44 -14.64 -14.84
C ALA A 56 -13.53 -15.48 -15.55
N VAL A 57 -14.52 -15.96 -14.81
CA VAL A 57 -15.70 -16.60 -15.40
C VAL A 57 -16.59 -15.56 -16.08
N ASP A 58 -16.90 -14.46 -15.38
CA ASP A 58 -17.83 -13.42 -15.85
C ASP A 58 -17.29 -12.65 -17.07
N LEU A 59 -15.98 -12.38 -17.10
CA LEU A 59 -15.31 -11.65 -18.19
C LEU A 59 -14.66 -12.55 -19.25
N GLY A 60 -14.86 -13.88 -19.19
CA GLY A 60 -14.31 -14.83 -20.17
C GLY A 60 -12.77 -14.84 -20.21
N ALA A 61 -12.11 -14.67 -19.05
CA ALA A 61 -10.66 -14.45 -18.96
C ALA A 61 -9.91 -15.55 -18.19
N ARG A 62 -10.41 -16.79 -18.25
CA ARG A 62 -9.82 -17.93 -17.51
C ARG A 62 -8.36 -18.22 -17.87
N ASP A 63 -7.97 -17.95 -19.09
CA ASP A 63 -6.61 -18.08 -19.65
C ASP A 63 -5.71 -16.87 -19.36
N ARG A 64 -6.25 -15.79 -18.76
CA ARG A 64 -5.59 -14.49 -18.57
C ARG A 64 -5.32 -14.13 -17.10
N TYR A 65 -5.32 -15.11 -16.18
CA TYR A 65 -5.02 -14.88 -14.76
C TYR A 65 -3.68 -14.16 -14.55
N GLY A 66 -2.64 -14.58 -15.27
CA GLY A 66 -1.32 -13.97 -15.20
C GLY A 66 -1.34 -12.49 -15.61
N LEU A 67 -2.07 -12.14 -16.68
CA LEU A 67 -2.23 -10.77 -17.12
C LEU A 67 -2.91 -9.90 -16.05
N VAL A 68 -4.01 -10.38 -15.49
CA VAL A 68 -4.77 -9.64 -14.45
C VAL A 68 -3.92 -9.41 -13.21
N THR A 69 -3.21 -10.44 -12.75
CA THR A 69 -2.33 -10.33 -11.59
C THR A 69 -1.15 -9.40 -11.87
N ALA A 70 -0.51 -9.53 -13.03
CA ALA A 70 0.60 -8.67 -13.43
C ALA A 70 0.17 -7.21 -13.59
N ALA A 71 -1.04 -6.95 -14.10
CA ALA A 71 -1.58 -5.60 -14.26
C ALA A 71 -1.64 -4.81 -12.94
N GLY A 72 -1.85 -5.47 -11.80
CA GLY A 72 -1.79 -4.83 -10.48
C GLY A 72 -0.38 -4.80 -9.90
N MET A 73 0.35 -5.91 -9.95
CA MET A 73 1.64 -6.05 -9.28
C MET A 73 2.76 -5.25 -9.95
N VAL A 74 2.89 -5.30 -11.30
CA VAL A 74 3.96 -4.61 -12.03
C VAL A 74 3.97 -3.10 -11.74
N PRO A 75 2.84 -2.37 -11.86
CA PRO A 75 2.80 -0.96 -11.50
C PRO A 75 3.07 -0.68 -10.03
N THR A 76 2.67 -1.58 -9.12
CA THR A 76 2.93 -1.45 -7.69
C THR A 76 4.44 -1.43 -7.41
N PHE A 77 5.17 -2.41 -7.93
CA PHE A 77 6.62 -2.50 -7.75
C PHE A 77 7.37 -1.39 -8.50
N LEU A 78 6.84 -0.92 -9.63
CA LEU A 78 7.40 0.22 -10.36
C LEU A 78 7.33 1.52 -9.53
N THR A 79 6.20 1.78 -8.88
CA THR A 79 5.97 3.06 -8.17
C THR A 79 6.41 3.05 -6.72
N MET A 80 6.65 1.90 -6.12
CA MET A 80 7.11 1.79 -4.73
C MET A 80 8.41 2.57 -4.48
N PRO A 81 9.49 2.43 -5.25
CA PRO A 81 10.70 3.24 -5.08
C PRO A 81 10.49 4.72 -5.42
N LEU A 82 9.54 5.03 -6.30
CA LEU A 82 9.26 6.41 -6.73
C LEU A 82 8.48 7.20 -5.67
N GLY A 83 7.77 6.53 -4.76
CA GLY A 83 6.99 7.17 -3.69
C GLY A 83 7.85 8.06 -2.79
N GLY A 84 9.09 7.68 -2.51
CA GLY A 84 10.05 8.49 -1.76
C GLY A 84 10.41 9.79 -2.48
N ALA A 85 10.72 9.73 -3.77
CA ALA A 85 11.03 10.90 -4.59
C ALA A 85 9.81 11.84 -4.76
N MET A 86 8.60 11.27 -4.82
CA MET A 86 7.35 12.05 -4.82
C MET A 86 7.17 12.77 -3.48
N LEU A 87 7.44 12.10 -2.37
CA LEU A 87 7.31 12.65 -1.02
C LEU A 87 8.32 13.78 -0.74
N ALA A 88 9.51 13.73 -1.36
CA ALA A 88 10.51 14.81 -1.28
C ALA A 88 10.03 16.09 -1.99
N ARG A 89 9.21 15.98 -3.03
CA ARG A 89 8.76 17.12 -3.85
C ARG A 89 7.39 17.65 -3.45
N TRP A 90 6.51 16.80 -2.92
CA TRP A 90 5.11 17.13 -2.65
C TRP A 90 4.81 17.04 -1.16
N ARG A 91 3.85 17.83 -0.70
CA ARG A 91 3.35 17.74 0.68
C ARG A 91 2.67 16.38 0.88
N ALA A 92 3.06 15.65 1.91
CA ALA A 92 2.57 14.30 2.22
C ALA A 92 1.04 14.18 2.18
N GLY A 93 0.31 15.10 2.80
CA GLY A 93 -1.16 15.07 2.84
C GLY A 93 -1.81 15.24 1.45
N ARG A 94 -1.27 16.12 0.59
CA ARG A 94 -1.78 16.32 -0.78
C ARG A 94 -1.49 15.09 -1.64
N LEU A 95 -0.27 14.57 -1.55
CA LEU A 95 0.16 13.39 -2.28
C LEU A 95 -0.71 12.17 -1.92
N MET A 96 -0.94 11.93 -0.62
CA MET A 96 -1.83 10.85 -0.16
C MET A 96 -3.25 11.00 -0.70
N SER A 97 -3.80 12.22 -0.70
CA SER A 97 -5.15 12.45 -1.20
C SER A 97 -5.27 12.18 -2.71
N VAL A 98 -4.29 12.64 -3.51
CA VAL A 98 -4.26 12.41 -4.97
C VAL A 98 -4.13 10.91 -5.26
N LEU A 99 -3.16 10.23 -4.62
CA LEU A 99 -2.95 8.79 -4.83
C LEU A 99 -4.16 7.96 -4.37
N THR A 100 -4.83 8.36 -3.28
CA THR A 100 -6.09 7.71 -2.86
C THR A 100 -7.19 7.90 -3.91
N GLY A 101 -7.30 9.09 -4.50
CA GLY A 101 -8.22 9.34 -5.61
C GLY A 101 -7.94 8.44 -6.82
N VAL A 102 -6.67 8.28 -7.21
CA VAL A 102 -6.27 7.37 -8.30
C VAL A 102 -6.61 5.92 -7.96
N LEU A 103 -6.35 5.49 -6.73
CA LEU A 103 -6.67 4.12 -6.28
C LEU A 103 -8.18 3.86 -6.35
N VAL A 104 -9.00 4.79 -5.86
CA VAL A 104 -10.47 4.69 -5.91
C VAL A 104 -10.97 4.71 -7.35
N ALA A 105 -10.43 5.59 -8.20
CA ALA A 105 -10.78 5.63 -9.62
C ALA A 105 -10.48 4.28 -10.31
N GLY A 106 -9.33 3.66 -10.00
CA GLY A 106 -8.99 2.33 -10.49
C GLY A 106 -9.96 1.25 -9.99
N ALA A 107 -10.39 1.31 -8.71
CA ALA A 107 -11.37 0.39 -8.15
C ALA A 107 -12.74 0.52 -8.84
N VAL A 108 -13.19 1.74 -9.06
CA VAL A 108 -14.45 2.03 -9.78
C VAL A 108 -14.36 1.58 -11.23
N LEU A 109 -13.26 1.85 -11.92
CA LEU A 109 -13.02 1.38 -13.29
C LEU A 109 -13.05 -0.14 -13.37
N GLY A 110 -12.42 -0.84 -12.42
CA GLY A 110 -12.48 -2.29 -12.32
C GLY A 110 -13.88 -2.83 -12.06
N ALA A 111 -14.65 -2.18 -11.18
CA ALA A 111 -16.03 -2.57 -10.88
C ALA A 111 -16.99 -2.37 -12.07
N LEU A 112 -16.77 -1.32 -12.87
CA LEU A 112 -17.58 -1.00 -14.05
C LEU A 112 -17.09 -1.70 -15.32
N SER A 113 -16.06 -2.55 -15.23
CA SER A 113 -15.43 -3.16 -16.40
C SER A 113 -16.38 -4.07 -17.20
N PRO A 114 -16.54 -3.83 -18.51
CA PRO A 114 -17.28 -4.71 -19.40
C PRO A 114 -16.45 -5.90 -19.91
N ASN A 115 -15.13 -5.81 -19.82
CA ASN A 115 -14.19 -6.82 -20.30
C ASN A 115 -12.89 -6.82 -19.48
N VAL A 116 -12.07 -7.85 -19.64
CA VAL A 116 -10.82 -8.04 -18.91
C VAL A 116 -9.78 -6.93 -19.16
N GLY A 117 -9.79 -6.30 -20.33
CA GLY A 117 -8.87 -5.22 -20.67
C GLY A 117 -9.13 -3.95 -19.81
N VAL A 118 -10.40 -3.57 -19.68
CA VAL A 118 -10.81 -2.44 -18.83
C VAL A 118 -10.57 -2.75 -17.36
N TYR A 119 -10.83 -4.00 -16.93
CA TYR A 119 -10.49 -4.45 -15.58
C TYR A 119 -8.99 -4.33 -15.31
N ALA A 120 -8.15 -4.82 -16.22
CA ALA A 120 -6.69 -4.73 -16.12
C ALA A 120 -6.22 -3.26 -16.06
N ALA A 121 -6.82 -2.35 -16.82
CA ALA A 121 -6.53 -0.92 -16.74
C ALA A 121 -6.87 -0.35 -15.34
N GLY A 122 -7.98 -0.78 -14.73
CA GLY A 122 -8.32 -0.46 -13.35
C GLY A 122 -7.26 -0.97 -12.35
N GLU A 123 -6.78 -2.20 -12.52
CA GLU A 123 -5.71 -2.78 -11.69
C GLU A 123 -4.37 -2.04 -11.88
N VAL A 124 -4.04 -1.58 -13.09
CA VAL A 124 -2.86 -0.74 -13.33
C VAL A 124 -2.95 0.57 -12.53
N LEU A 125 -4.07 1.28 -12.57
CA LEU A 125 -4.27 2.51 -11.80
C LEU A 125 -4.16 2.25 -10.28
N ARG A 126 -4.77 1.18 -9.81
CA ARG A 126 -4.70 0.76 -8.39
C ARG A 126 -3.26 0.44 -7.99
N GLY A 127 -2.54 -0.31 -8.81
CA GLY A 127 -1.14 -0.67 -8.57
C GLY A 127 -0.22 0.54 -8.51
N LEU A 128 -0.33 1.47 -9.48
CA LEU A 128 0.44 2.73 -9.47
C LEU A 128 0.24 3.52 -8.18
N ALA A 129 -1.00 3.64 -7.74
CA ALA A 129 -1.32 4.35 -6.50
C ALA A 129 -0.86 3.57 -5.25
N ALA A 130 -1.07 2.26 -5.21
CA ALA A 130 -0.75 1.42 -4.05
C ALA A 130 0.75 1.38 -3.76
N GLY A 131 1.60 1.20 -4.77
CA GLY A 131 3.05 1.19 -4.62
C GLY A 131 3.59 2.51 -4.05
N ALA A 132 3.19 3.64 -4.63
CA ALA A 132 3.58 4.95 -4.13
C ALA A 132 3.05 5.20 -2.70
N LEU A 133 1.78 4.84 -2.42
CA LEU A 133 1.17 4.99 -1.09
C LEU A 133 1.88 4.17 -0.01
N ALA A 134 2.38 2.98 -0.32
CA ALA A 134 3.13 2.16 0.63
C ALA A 134 4.36 2.90 1.16
N THR A 135 5.18 3.46 0.27
CA THR A 135 6.37 4.23 0.64
C THR A 135 6.02 5.55 1.32
N VAL A 136 5.01 6.27 0.83
CA VAL A 136 4.54 7.52 1.45
C VAL A 136 4.03 7.26 2.86
N THR A 137 3.28 6.18 3.10
CA THR A 137 2.80 5.81 4.43
C THR A 137 3.95 5.49 5.38
N MET A 138 4.97 4.78 4.91
CA MET A 138 6.17 4.49 5.71
C MET A 138 6.96 5.78 6.03
N GLY A 139 7.10 6.69 5.08
CA GLY A 139 7.72 8.01 5.31
C GLY A 139 6.96 8.83 6.36
N VAL A 140 5.63 8.83 6.30
CA VAL A 140 4.78 9.50 7.30
C VAL A 140 4.88 8.81 8.66
N LEU A 141 4.99 7.48 8.73
CA LEU A 141 5.20 6.73 9.97
C LEU A 141 6.48 7.19 10.67
N VAL A 142 7.58 7.26 9.91
CA VAL A 142 8.90 7.61 10.46
C VAL A 142 8.96 9.08 10.91
N ALA A 143 8.41 10.00 10.13
CA ALA A 143 8.48 11.43 10.39
C ALA A 143 7.35 11.96 11.28
N GLY A 144 6.17 11.31 11.26
CA GLY A 144 4.95 11.79 11.92
C GLY A 144 4.68 11.18 13.29
N LEU A 145 5.27 10.03 13.63
CA LEU A 145 5.02 9.35 14.89
C LEU A 145 6.24 9.38 15.82
N PRO A 146 6.07 9.70 17.11
CA PRO A 146 7.07 9.49 18.15
C PRO A 146 7.50 8.02 18.23
N GLU A 147 8.71 7.76 18.74
CA GLU A 147 9.30 6.42 18.73
C GLU A 147 8.44 5.33 19.38
N ALA A 148 7.84 5.64 20.54
CA ALA A 148 6.95 4.70 21.24
C ALA A 148 5.71 4.33 20.41
N TRP A 149 5.12 5.30 19.71
CA TRP A 149 3.98 5.09 18.82
C TRP A 149 4.36 4.31 17.55
N ARG A 150 5.55 4.56 17.01
CA ARG A 150 6.08 3.85 15.85
C ARG A 150 6.31 2.38 16.16
N ARG A 151 6.90 2.06 17.32
CA ARG A 151 7.06 0.68 17.79
C ARG A 151 5.72 -0.03 17.96
N LEU A 152 4.74 0.65 18.58
CA LEU A 152 3.38 0.12 18.73
C LEU A 152 2.72 -0.13 17.38
N PHE A 153 2.83 0.81 16.43
CA PHE A 153 2.27 0.67 15.09
C PHE A 153 2.87 -0.53 14.33
N LEU A 154 4.19 -0.69 14.37
CA LEU A 154 4.86 -1.82 13.69
C LEU A 154 4.43 -3.17 14.28
N ALA A 155 4.33 -3.26 15.61
CA ALA A 155 3.85 -4.47 16.26
C ALA A 155 2.37 -4.76 15.95
N ALA A 156 1.51 -3.74 16.02
CA ALA A 156 0.10 -3.86 15.69
C ALA A 156 -0.12 -4.13 14.18
N GLY A 157 0.73 -3.60 13.31
CA GLY A 157 0.69 -3.82 11.86
C GLY A 157 0.80 -5.30 11.50
N SER A 158 1.71 -6.04 12.15
CA SER A 158 1.84 -7.49 11.93
C SER A 158 0.54 -8.23 12.31
N ALA A 159 -0.09 -7.89 13.44
CA ALA A 159 -1.38 -8.45 13.83
C ALA A 159 -2.49 -8.06 12.85
N THR A 160 -2.46 -6.83 12.34
CA THR A 160 -3.41 -6.33 11.34
C THR A 160 -3.37 -7.16 10.06
N TRP A 161 -2.19 -7.59 9.59
CA TRP A 161 -2.07 -8.48 8.43
C TRP A 161 -2.70 -9.86 8.66
N ILE A 162 -2.54 -10.43 9.85
CA ILE A 162 -3.22 -11.69 10.23
C ILE A 162 -4.73 -11.50 10.20
N VAL A 163 -5.24 -10.42 10.78
CA VAL A 163 -6.67 -10.10 10.77
C VAL A 163 -7.18 -9.89 9.34
N SER A 164 -6.40 -9.20 8.50
CA SER A 164 -6.73 -8.96 7.09
C SER A 164 -6.85 -10.26 6.28
N SER A 165 -6.01 -11.26 6.58
CA SER A 165 -6.05 -12.55 5.87
C SER A 165 -7.35 -13.34 6.15
N LEU A 166 -7.99 -13.09 7.28
CA LEU A 166 -9.29 -13.69 7.63
C LEU A 166 -10.44 -12.82 7.14
N LEU A 167 -10.37 -11.49 7.37
CA LEU A 167 -11.45 -10.57 7.00
C LEU A 167 -11.56 -10.38 5.49
N GLY A 168 -10.46 -10.42 4.74
CA GLY A 168 -10.47 -10.22 3.29
C GLY A 168 -11.34 -11.24 2.55
N PRO A 169 -11.07 -12.55 2.68
CA PRO A 169 -11.92 -13.59 2.08
C PRO A 169 -13.35 -13.59 2.62
N ALA A 170 -13.56 -13.38 3.93
CA ALA A 170 -14.89 -13.33 4.52
C ALA A 170 -15.71 -12.16 3.97
N TYR A 171 -15.12 -10.97 3.87
CA TYR A 171 -15.73 -9.80 3.24
C TYR A 171 -16.04 -10.08 1.77
N ALA A 172 -15.07 -10.62 1.01
CA ALA A 172 -15.26 -10.93 -0.40
C ALA A 172 -16.41 -11.92 -0.60
N ALA A 173 -16.44 -13.03 0.16
CA ALA A 173 -17.49 -14.03 0.07
C ALA A 173 -18.86 -13.45 0.40
N GLY A 174 -18.99 -12.69 1.50
CA GLY A 174 -20.25 -12.08 1.92
C GLY A 174 -20.77 -11.06 0.92
N VAL A 175 -19.94 -10.15 0.46
CA VAL A 175 -20.35 -9.11 -0.50
C VAL A 175 -20.61 -9.70 -1.89
N CYS A 176 -19.79 -10.66 -2.35
CA CYS A 176 -20.03 -11.34 -3.62
C CYS A 176 -21.34 -12.12 -3.63
N ALA A 177 -21.68 -12.78 -2.53
CA ALA A 177 -22.93 -13.51 -2.41
C ALA A 177 -24.17 -12.59 -2.40
N ALA A 178 -24.06 -11.40 -1.77
CA ALA A 178 -25.18 -10.47 -1.63
C ALA A 178 -25.36 -9.56 -2.87
N TRP A 179 -24.26 -9.04 -3.45
CA TRP A 179 -24.32 -7.98 -4.47
C TRP A 179 -23.39 -8.22 -5.68
N GLY A 180 -22.65 -9.31 -5.68
CA GLY A 180 -21.72 -9.67 -6.75
C GLY A 180 -20.31 -9.08 -6.56
N TRP A 181 -19.36 -9.61 -7.34
CA TRP A 181 -17.93 -9.29 -7.22
C TRP A 181 -17.59 -7.81 -7.51
N ARG A 182 -18.39 -7.15 -8.35
CA ARG A 182 -18.19 -5.72 -8.67
C ARG A 182 -18.33 -4.85 -7.43
N TRP A 183 -19.29 -5.12 -6.57
CA TRP A 183 -19.48 -4.42 -5.31
C TRP A 183 -18.36 -4.70 -4.31
N ALA A 184 -17.79 -5.90 -4.33
CA ALA A 184 -16.68 -6.23 -3.45
C ALA A 184 -15.47 -5.31 -3.68
N LEU A 185 -15.26 -4.84 -4.92
CA LEU A 185 -14.15 -3.93 -5.27
C LEU A 185 -14.34 -2.48 -4.77
N VAL A 186 -15.56 -2.05 -4.51
CA VAL A 186 -15.85 -0.63 -4.20
C VAL A 186 -16.45 -0.40 -2.82
N ALA A 187 -17.13 -1.38 -2.23
CA ALA A 187 -17.88 -1.17 -0.98
C ALA A 187 -16.99 -0.81 0.24
N TYR A 188 -15.70 -1.17 0.24
CA TYR A 188 -14.76 -0.77 1.29
C TYR A 188 -14.16 0.64 1.07
N THR A 189 -14.30 1.22 -0.14
CA THR A 189 -13.64 2.49 -0.50
C THR A 189 -14.10 3.69 0.32
N PRO A 190 -15.35 3.83 0.77
CA PRO A 190 -15.74 4.95 1.63
C PRO A 190 -14.97 4.96 2.96
N LEU A 191 -14.78 3.78 3.57
CA LEU A 191 -14.00 3.66 4.80
C LEU A 191 -12.52 3.97 4.56
N LEU A 192 -11.98 3.51 3.44
CA LEU A 192 -10.60 3.84 3.02
C LEU A 192 -10.42 5.36 2.83
N ILE A 193 -11.33 6.02 2.14
CA ILE A 193 -11.31 7.47 1.93
C ILE A 193 -11.37 8.19 3.28
N ALA A 194 -12.27 7.80 4.17
CA ALA A 194 -12.40 8.40 5.49
C ALA A 194 -11.11 8.28 6.30
N ALA A 195 -10.51 7.09 6.38
CA ALA A 195 -9.26 6.86 7.07
C ALA A 195 -8.09 7.68 6.47
N ARG A 196 -7.98 7.71 5.14
CA ARG A 196 -6.97 8.52 4.43
C ARG A 196 -7.16 10.02 4.62
N LEU A 197 -8.39 10.51 4.67
CA LEU A 197 -8.68 11.92 4.95
C LEU A 197 -8.29 12.29 6.39
N VAL A 198 -8.54 11.42 7.36
CA VAL A 198 -8.06 11.63 8.74
C VAL A 198 -6.54 11.73 8.75
N MET A 199 -5.83 10.78 8.13
CA MET A 199 -4.37 10.84 8.00
C MET A 199 -3.91 12.14 7.35
N ALA A 200 -4.46 12.48 6.17
CA ALA A 200 -4.07 13.68 5.43
C ALA A 200 -4.28 14.97 6.22
N ARG A 201 -5.33 15.04 7.06
CA ARG A 201 -5.59 16.19 7.94
C ARG A 201 -4.55 16.31 9.05
N GLN A 202 -4.18 15.19 9.67
CA GLN A 202 -3.21 15.18 10.77
C GLN A 202 -1.79 15.52 10.31
N ILE A 203 -1.44 15.23 9.04
CA ILE A 203 -0.09 15.44 8.49
C ILE A 203 0.04 16.68 7.60
N ARG A 204 -0.98 17.57 7.55
CA ARG A 204 -0.99 18.74 6.65
C ARG A 204 0.25 19.63 6.73
N GLY A 205 0.85 19.75 7.91
CA GLY A 205 2.07 20.53 8.16
C GLY A 205 3.37 19.75 8.02
N LEU A 206 3.32 18.43 7.83
CA LEU A 206 4.50 17.59 7.82
C LEU A 206 5.22 17.67 6.47
N ARG A 207 6.49 18.07 6.50
CA ARG A 207 7.44 17.88 5.42
C ARG A 207 8.36 16.73 5.83
N VAL A 208 8.39 15.66 5.04
CA VAL A 208 9.09 14.42 5.38
C VAL A 208 10.56 14.47 4.95
N CYS A 209 10.89 15.23 3.91
CA CYS A 209 12.25 15.44 3.44
C CYS A 209 12.46 16.92 3.12
N ASP A 210 13.61 17.46 3.57
CA ASP A 210 14.00 18.87 3.33
C ASP A 210 15.03 19.00 2.19
N ASP A 211 15.68 17.90 1.80
CA ASP A 211 16.75 17.91 0.80
C ASP A 211 16.20 17.54 -0.59
N GLY A 212 15.91 18.58 -1.36
CA GLY A 212 15.23 18.52 -2.67
C GLY A 212 16.00 17.87 -3.82
N GLU A 213 17.09 17.11 -3.59
CA GLU A 213 17.93 16.51 -4.62
C GLU A 213 17.80 14.98 -4.78
N ALA A 214 16.83 14.34 -4.15
CA ALA A 214 16.62 12.91 -4.36
C ALA A 214 16.26 12.63 -5.83
N ARG A 215 17.23 12.17 -6.62
CA ARG A 215 16.96 11.67 -7.98
C ARG A 215 16.03 10.47 -7.89
N PRO A 216 14.96 10.42 -8.69
CA PRO A 216 14.05 9.27 -8.66
C PRO A 216 14.84 8.00 -9.07
N PRO A 217 14.75 6.90 -8.30
CA PRO A 217 15.47 5.66 -8.57
C PRO A 217 14.78 4.89 -9.71
N LEU A 218 14.84 5.43 -10.95
CA LEU A 218 14.13 4.88 -12.11
C LEU A 218 14.66 3.51 -12.51
N LEU A 219 15.97 3.30 -12.47
CA LEU A 219 16.56 2.02 -12.87
C LEU A 219 16.20 0.88 -11.92
N PRO A 220 16.36 1.00 -10.57
CA PRO A 220 15.88 -0.02 -9.65
C PRO A 220 14.37 -0.28 -9.77
N ALA A 221 13.56 0.77 -9.94
CA ALA A 221 12.13 0.65 -10.13
C ALA A 221 11.77 -0.16 -11.39
N ALA A 222 12.43 0.14 -12.52
CA ALA A 222 12.23 -0.57 -13.77
C ALA A 222 12.66 -2.03 -13.68
N VAL A 223 13.78 -2.33 -13.04
CA VAL A 223 14.28 -3.71 -12.86
C VAL A 223 13.35 -4.52 -11.98
N MET A 224 12.86 -3.96 -10.87
CA MET A 224 11.87 -4.63 -10.02
C MET A 224 10.57 -4.92 -10.78
N ALA A 225 10.05 -3.94 -11.50
CA ALA A 225 8.83 -4.09 -12.29
C ALA A 225 9.00 -5.13 -13.41
N ALA A 226 10.14 -5.13 -14.10
CA ALA A 226 10.46 -6.11 -15.14
C ALA A 226 10.55 -7.53 -14.56
N GLY A 227 11.20 -7.72 -13.40
CA GLY A 227 11.27 -9.00 -12.72
C GLY A 227 9.89 -9.56 -12.38
N VAL A 228 9.02 -8.72 -11.84
CA VAL A 228 7.62 -9.10 -11.54
C VAL A 228 6.82 -9.40 -12.80
N ALA A 229 7.02 -8.63 -13.88
CA ALA A 229 6.37 -8.87 -15.16
C ALA A 229 6.77 -10.23 -15.76
N VAL A 230 8.07 -10.57 -15.72
CA VAL A 230 8.58 -11.87 -16.20
C VAL A 230 7.93 -13.02 -15.42
N ILE A 231 7.87 -12.92 -14.07
CA ILE A 231 7.25 -13.96 -13.24
C ILE A 231 5.75 -14.10 -13.53
N GLY A 232 5.04 -12.96 -13.66
CA GLY A 232 3.58 -12.92 -13.80
C GLY A 232 3.08 -13.29 -15.19
N LEU A 233 3.84 -12.96 -16.24
CA LEU A 233 3.45 -13.17 -17.64
C LEU A 233 4.08 -14.42 -18.28
N ALA A 234 5.14 -14.99 -17.67
CA ALA A 234 5.79 -16.18 -18.24
C ALA A 234 4.85 -17.39 -18.20
N PRO A 235 4.73 -18.16 -19.30
CA PRO A 235 3.95 -19.38 -19.35
C PRO A 235 4.41 -20.38 -18.27
N ALA A 236 3.47 -21.16 -17.75
CA ALA A 236 3.79 -22.18 -16.76
C ALA A 236 4.83 -23.17 -17.33
N GLY A 237 5.87 -23.45 -16.54
CA GLY A 237 6.94 -24.39 -16.93
C GLY A 237 8.11 -23.79 -17.71
N THR A 238 8.13 -22.50 -18.01
CA THR A 238 9.27 -21.85 -18.64
C THR A 238 10.38 -21.50 -17.63
N TRP A 239 11.64 -21.68 -18.03
CA TRP A 239 12.82 -21.26 -17.26
C TRP A 239 12.86 -19.75 -16.97
N LEU A 240 12.12 -18.93 -17.76
CA LEU A 240 11.94 -17.50 -17.52
C LEU A 240 11.40 -17.17 -16.13
N ARG A 241 10.64 -18.08 -15.49
CA ARG A 241 10.20 -17.89 -14.10
C ARG A 241 11.35 -17.93 -13.08
N LEU A 242 12.46 -18.59 -13.45
CA LEU A 242 13.67 -18.63 -12.61
C LEU A 242 14.53 -17.37 -12.77
N ALA A 243 14.37 -16.63 -13.87
CA ALA A 243 15.11 -15.39 -14.11
C ALA A 243 14.66 -14.25 -13.18
N GLY A 244 13.40 -14.24 -12.73
CA GLY A 244 12.89 -13.24 -11.79
C GLY A 244 13.59 -13.24 -10.44
N PRO A 245 13.67 -14.39 -9.74
CA PRO A 245 14.43 -14.52 -8.48
C PRO A 245 15.93 -14.21 -8.64
N ALA A 246 16.53 -14.62 -9.75
CA ALA A 246 17.94 -14.31 -10.05
C ALA A 246 18.17 -12.80 -10.25
N GLY A 247 17.26 -12.10 -10.95
CA GLY A 247 17.29 -10.65 -11.08
C GLY A 247 17.06 -9.91 -9.77
N ALA A 248 16.16 -10.40 -8.93
CA ALA A 248 15.92 -9.85 -7.60
C ALA A 248 17.13 -10.05 -6.66
N ALA A 249 17.78 -11.20 -6.73
CA ALA A 249 19.01 -11.47 -5.98
C ALA A 249 20.16 -10.54 -6.41
N ALA A 250 20.27 -10.22 -7.70
CA ALA A 250 21.27 -9.28 -8.22
C ALA A 250 21.05 -7.83 -7.79
N LEU A 251 19.87 -7.47 -7.26
CA LEU A 251 19.56 -6.14 -6.72
C LEU A 251 19.88 -6.00 -5.21
N VAL A 252 20.09 -7.11 -4.52
CA VAL A 252 20.40 -7.14 -3.08
C VAL A 252 21.91 -7.06 -2.83
N TRP A 253 22.71 -7.26 -3.87
CA TRP A 253 24.17 -7.04 -3.89
C TRP A 253 24.53 -5.72 -4.59
#